data_56d27745a5137616da6471f85a697eea
#
_entry.id   56d27745a5137616da6471f85a697eea
#
_cell.length_a   1.000
_cell.length_b   1.000
_cell.length_c   1.000
_cell.angle_alpha   90.00
_cell.angle_beta   90.00
_cell.angle_gamma   90.00
#
_symmetry.space_group_name_H-M   'P 1'
#
loop_
_entity.id
_entity.type
_entity.pdbx_description
1 polymer ?
#
loop_
_entity_poly.entity_id
_entity_poly.type
_entity_poly.pdbx_seq_one_letter_code
_entity_poly.pdbx_strand_id
1 'polypeptide(L)'
;MNELDLLLRAAGRMMLDYQSPKVFSKGHHADFVTEADIAVQSYLVDALQKAYPRAKFFAEEEERHVLTDALTFIIDPIDGTTNYFRRRRCSMISIGAVENKLPVFSGLYDPYANEMYLAERGKGATCNGERIRVSDTSLDKALIGFGSAPYYEELFSLTGRTVSTLLPKI
;
A
#
# COMPACT_ATOMS: atom_id res chain seq x y z
N MET A 1 15.41 -4.44 -8.88
CA MET A 1 14.19 -5.24 -8.59
C MET A 1 14.41 -6.36 -7.58
N ASN A 2 15.48 -7.19 -7.70
CA ASN A 2 15.71 -8.25 -6.70
C ASN A 2 15.86 -7.77 -5.24
N GLU A 3 16.50 -6.62 -5.01
CA GLU A 3 16.69 -6.09 -3.66
C GLU A 3 15.35 -5.61 -3.04
N LEU A 4 14.50 -4.96 -3.81
CA LEU A 4 13.17 -4.54 -3.34
C LEU A 4 12.27 -5.76 -3.05
N ASP A 5 12.31 -6.80 -3.88
CA ASP A 5 11.59 -8.06 -3.64
C ASP A 5 12.03 -8.70 -2.31
N LEU A 6 13.34 -8.82 -2.09
CA LEU A 6 13.87 -9.37 -0.84
C LEU A 6 13.48 -8.54 0.38
N LEU A 7 13.53 -7.21 0.26
CA LEU A 7 13.13 -6.27 1.32
C LEU A 7 11.67 -6.42 1.70
N LEU A 8 10.76 -6.41 0.70
CA LEU A 8 9.33 -6.54 0.92
C LEU A 8 8.95 -7.91 1.49
N ARG A 9 9.58 -9.00 1.04
CA ARG A 9 9.37 -10.34 1.63
C ARG A 9 9.85 -10.43 3.07
N ALA A 10 10.96 -9.77 3.42
CA ALA A 10 11.43 -9.72 4.80
C ALA A 10 10.45 -8.92 5.69
N ALA A 11 9.98 -7.78 5.20
CA ALA A 11 8.96 -6.97 5.86
C ALA A 11 7.64 -7.76 6.06
N GLY A 12 7.21 -8.52 5.05
CA GLY A 12 6.02 -9.38 5.15
C GLY A 12 6.16 -10.49 6.18
N ARG A 13 7.35 -11.09 6.31
CA ARG A 13 7.60 -12.05 7.40
C ARG A 13 7.47 -11.37 8.77
N MET A 14 8.09 -10.19 8.94
CA MET A 14 7.93 -9.41 10.18
C MET A 14 6.47 -9.13 10.50
N MET A 15 5.70 -8.67 9.52
CA MET A 15 4.26 -8.44 9.67
C MET A 15 3.52 -9.69 10.16
N LEU A 16 3.79 -10.87 9.58
CA LEU A 16 3.13 -12.12 9.95
C LEU A 16 3.57 -12.67 11.32
N ASP A 17 4.77 -12.34 11.79
CA ASP A 17 5.29 -12.76 13.09
C ASP A 17 4.54 -12.08 14.27
N TYR A 18 3.94 -10.92 14.06
CA TYR A 18 3.09 -10.24 15.04
C TYR A 18 1.70 -10.88 15.12
N GLN A 19 1.55 -11.94 15.91
CA GLN A 19 0.27 -12.66 16.02
C GLN A 19 -0.83 -11.88 16.75
N SER A 20 -0.46 -10.96 17.65
CA SER A 20 -1.40 -10.16 18.45
C SER A 20 -0.77 -8.79 18.75
N PRO A 21 -0.60 -7.93 17.74
CA PRO A 21 0.03 -6.64 17.92
C PRO A 21 -0.80 -5.72 18.81
N LYS A 22 -0.14 -4.88 19.59
CA LYS A 22 -0.82 -3.78 20.28
C LYS A 22 -1.38 -2.82 19.25
N VAL A 23 -2.60 -2.35 19.50
CA VAL A 23 -3.33 -1.44 18.61
C VAL A 23 -3.45 -0.09 19.28
N PHE A 24 -3.16 0.96 18.54
CA PHE A 24 -3.26 2.35 18.99
C PHE A 24 -4.22 3.09 18.06
N SER A 25 -5.02 4.02 18.61
CA SER A 25 -5.89 4.90 17.82
C SER A 25 -5.11 6.14 17.38
N LYS A 26 -5.27 6.54 16.12
CA LYS A 26 -4.73 7.80 15.57
C LYS A 26 -5.67 9.01 15.81
N GLY A 27 -6.64 8.91 16.71
CA GLY A 27 -7.55 9.99 17.09
C GLY A 27 -8.95 9.91 16.45
N HIS A 28 -9.18 9.01 15.51
CA HIS A 28 -10.49 8.70 14.94
C HIS A 28 -10.87 7.24 15.24
N HIS A 29 -12.17 6.97 15.44
CA HIS A 29 -12.69 5.64 15.85
C HIS A 29 -12.41 4.51 14.82
N ALA A 30 -12.05 4.86 13.59
CA ALA A 30 -11.75 3.91 12.51
C ALA A 30 -10.30 4.01 12.01
N ASP A 31 -9.45 4.84 12.64
CA ASP A 31 -8.07 5.07 12.24
C ASP A 31 -7.12 4.52 13.31
N PHE A 32 -6.36 3.49 12.93
CA PHE A 32 -5.53 2.70 13.83
C PHE A 32 -4.12 2.52 13.29
N VAL A 33 -3.18 2.36 14.21
CA VAL A 33 -1.82 1.91 13.96
C VAL A 33 -1.49 0.77 14.94
N THR A 34 -0.66 -0.16 14.54
CA THR A 34 -0.19 -1.23 15.42
C THR A 34 1.32 -1.16 15.64
N GLU A 35 1.81 -1.86 16.67
CA GLU A 35 3.26 -1.98 16.87
C GLU A 35 3.96 -2.66 15.68
N ALA A 36 3.23 -3.47 14.89
CA ALA A 36 3.75 -4.08 13.67
C ALA A 36 3.95 -3.05 12.55
N ASP A 37 3.00 -2.10 12.38
CA ASP A 37 3.15 -0.99 11.41
C ASP A 37 4.44 -0.21 11.71
N ILE A 38 4.65 0.17 12.97
CA ILE A 38 5.83 0.93 13.41
C ILE A 38 7.13 0.14 13.13
N ALA A 39 7.15 -1.15 13.47
CA ALA A 39 8.34 -1.98 13.31
C ALA A 39 8.66 -2.22 11.82
N VAL A 40 7.65 -2.52 11.00
CA VAL A 40 7.79 -2.72 9.55
C VAL A 40 8.24 -1.43 8.87
N GLN A 41 7.64 -0.28 9.24
CA GLN A 41 8.04 1.03 8.72
C GLN A 41 9.52 1.32 9.01
N SER A 42 9.93 1.17 10.28
CA SER A 42 11.33 1.41 10.67
C SER A 42 12.29 0.54 9.87
N TYR A 43 11.97 -0.75 9.74
CA TYR A 43 12.77 -1.69 8.95
C TYR A 43 12.92 -1.27 7.48
N LEU A 44 11.80 -0.88 6.84
CA LEU A 44 11.79 -0.46 5.43
C LEU A 44 12.57 0.82 5.22
N VAL A 45 12.32 1.84 6.07
CA VAL A 45 13.02 3.14 6.00
C VAL A 45 14.51 2.97 6.20
N ASP A 46 14.93 2.23 7.23
CA ASP A 46 16.36 1.99 7.52
C ASP A 46 17.09 1.31 6.37
N ALA A 47 16.47 0.31 5.77
CA ALA A 47 17.05 -0.42 4.64
C ALA A 47 17.16 0.45 3.38
N LEU A 48 16.07 1.17 3.05
CA LEU A 48 16.03 2.05 1.88
C LEU A 48 16.96 3.26 2.08
N GLN A 49 17.10 3.81 3.27
CA GLN A 49 18.00 4.92 3.54
C GLN A 49 19.47 4.54 3.39
N LYS A 50 19.84 3.29 3.75
CA LYS A 50 21.18 2.78 3.48
C LYS A 50 21.46 2.63 1.99
N ALA A 51 20.48 2.14 1.23
CA ALA A 51 20.62 1.96 -0.23
C ALA A 51 20.55 3.30 -0.98
N TYR A 52 19.75 4.25 -0.50
CA TYR A 52 19.47 5.54 -1.13
C TYR A 52 19.67 6.71 -0.13
N PRO A 53 20.92 7.03 0.27
CA PRO A 53 21.20 8.00 1.35
C PRO A 53 20.69 9.43 1.10
N ARG A 54 20.40 9.79 -0.17
CA ARG A 54 19.90 11.11 -0.57
C ARG A 54 18.41 11.15 -0.86
N ALA A 55 17.72 10.01 -0.75
CA ALA A 55 16.27 9.93 -0.95
C ALA A 55 15.53 10.55 0.24
N LYS A 56 14.31 11.00 -0.03
CA LYS A 56 13.34 11.38 0.98
C LYS A 56 12.40 10.20 1.25
N PHE A 57 11.80 10.21 2.43
CA PHE A 57 10.87 9.17 2.85
C PHE A 57 9.57 9.82 3.31
N PHE A 58 8.46 9.34 2.79
CA PHE A 58 7.10 9.66 3.22
C PHE A 58 6.50 8.36 3.72
N ALA A 59 6.51 8.19 5.03
CA ALA A 59 5.90 7.05 5.66
C ALA A 59 4.55 7.48 6.25
N GLU A 60 3.56 6.58 6.28
CA GLU A 60 2.19 6.89 6.68
C GLU A 60 2.11 7.49 8.08
N GLU A 61 3.00 7.05 8.98
CA GLU A 61 3.01 7.46 10.38
C GLU A 61 3.76 8.78 10.64
N GLU A 62 4.13 9.54 9.59
CA GLU A 62 4.83 10.82 9.69
C GLU A 62 3.93 11.99 9.28
N GLU A 63 4.05 13.13 9.99
CA GLU A 63 3.29 14.35 9.70
C GLU A 63 3.94 15.17 8.58
N ARG A 64 3.13 15.61 7.59
CA ARG A 64 3.40 16.57 6.52
C ARG A 64 4.47 16.17 5.49
N HIS A 65 3.99 15.82 4.33
CA HIS A 65 4.80 15.45 3.17
C HIS A 65 4.69 16.47 2.05
N VAL A 66 5.83 17.00 1.58
CA VAL A 66 5.90 17.86 0.39
C VAL A 66 6.74 17.17 -0.66
N LEU A 67 6.13 16.74 -1.75
CA LEU A 67 6.84 16.19 -2.90
C LEU A 67 7.73 17.24 -3.54
N THR A 68 9.01 16.90 -3.70
CA THR A 68 10.02 17.68 -4.40
C THR A 68 10.49 16.92 -5.65
N ASP A 69 11.46 17.45 -6.36
CA ASP A 69 12.04 16.76 -7.52
C ASP A 69 13.01 15.63 -7.12
N ALA A 70 13.42 15.57 -5.83
CA ALA A 70 14.27 14.51 -5.32
C ALA A 70 13.55 13.15 -5.31
N LEU A 71 14.32 12.07 -5.46
CA LEU A 71 13.81 10.71 -5.25
C LEU A 71 13.16 10.61 -3.87
N THR A 72 11.89 10.23 -3.85
CA THR A 72 11.09 10.14 -2.63
C THR A 72 10.40 8.78 -2.60
N PHE A 73 10.60 8.04 -1.53
CA PHE A 73 9.86 6.82 -1.24
C PHE A 73 8.60 7.15 -0.47
N ILE A 74 7.49 6.57 -0.89
CA ILE A 74 6.18 6.63 -0.22
C ILE A 74 5.92 5.22 0.30
N ILE A 75 5.79 5.07 1.60
CA ILE A 75 5.73 3.77 2.28
C ILE A 75 4.45 3.69 3.10
N ASP A 76 3.66 2.67 2.84
CA ASP A 76 2.61 2.19 3.73
C ASP A 76 3.06 0.82 4.27
N PRO A 77 3.40 0.72 5.56
CA PRO A 77 3.98 -0.49 6.13
C PRO A 77 2.98 -1.65 6.18
N ILE A 78 1.70 -1.36 6.43
CA ILE A 78 0.61 -2.35 6.44
C ILE A 78 -0.67 -1.69 5.94
N ASP A 79 -0.82 -1.54 4.61
CA ASP A 79 -2.07 -1.09 4.01
C ASP A 79 -3.22 -2.02 4.42
N GLY A 80 -4.25 -1.43 5.00
CA GLY A 80 -5.35 -2.17 5.60
C GLY A 80 -5.10 -2.61 7.04
N THR A 81 -4.52 -1.77 7.89
CA THR A 81 -4.24 -2.00 9.32
C THR A 81 -5.44 -2.58 10.08
N THR A 82 -6.66 -2.06 9.82
CA THR A 82 -7.89 -2.61 10.41
C THR A 82 -8.14 -4.07 10.02
N ASN A 83 -7.93 -4.44 8.77
CA ASN A 83 -8.04 -5.83 8.32
C ASN A 83 -6.97 -6.69 8.96
N TYR A 84 -5.75 -6.16 9.10
CA TYR A 84 -4.62 -6.85 9.69
C TYR A 84 -4.87 -7.26 11.14
N PHE A 85 -5.15 -6.33 12.06
CA PHE A 85 -5.36 -6.69 13.45
C PHE A 85 -6.69 -7.44 13.69
N ARG A 86 -7.66 -7.30 12.78
CA ARG A 86 -8.90 -8.11 12.74
C ARG A 86 -8.69 -9.49 12.08
N ARG A 87 -7.47 -9.82 11.67
CA ARG A 87 -7.07 -11.11 11.07
C ARG A 87 -7.87 -11.49 9.82
N ARG A 88 -8.25 -10.48 9.02
CA ARG A 88 -9.02 -10.69 7.78
C ARG A 88 -8.16 -11.14 6.60
N ARG A 89 -6.84 -11.18 6.75
CA ARG A 89 -5.88 -11.54 5.70
C ARG A 89 -6.10 -10.74 4.40
N CYS A 90 -6.40 -9.46 4.55
CA CYS A 90 -6.63 -8.52 3.45
C CYS A 90 -5.87 -7.23 3.80
N SER A 91 -4.56 -7.34 3.83
CA SER A 91 -3.62 -6.25 4.05
C SER A 91 -2.29 -6.57 3.37
N MET A 92 -1.58 -5.55 2.95
CA MET A 92 -0.34 -5.71 2.19
C MET A 92 0.67 -4.62 2.57
N ILE A 93 1.90 -4.79 2.13
CA ILE A 93 2.96 -3.79 2.26
C ILE A 93 3.08 -3.06 0.94
N SER A 94 3.15 -1.73 0.99
CA SER A 94 3.22 -0.88 -0.20
C SER A 94 4.43 0.05 -0.16
N ILE A 95 5.19 0.10 -1.26
CA ILE A 95 6.27 1.06 -1.50
C ILE A 95 6.09 1.65 -2.90
N GLY A 96 5.99 2.96 -2.98
CA GLY A 96 6.11 3.73 -4.21
C GLY A 96 7.39 4.56 -4.21
N ALA A 97 7.98 4.79 -5.37
CA ALA A 97 9.06 5.76 -5.54
C ALA A 97 8.71 6.79 -6.60
N VAL A 98 8.94 8.05 -6.26
CA VAL A 98 8.64 9.21 -7.10
C VAL A 98 9.92 10.03 -7.26
N GLU A 99 10.23 10.43 -8.47
CA GLU A 99 11.32 11.34 -8.79
C GLU A 99 10.84 12.37 -9.83
N ASN A 100 11.22 13.63 -9.68
CA ASN A 100 10.68 14.73 -10.50
C ASN A 100 9.14 14.75 -10.53
N LYS A 101 8.51 14.43 -9.39
CA LYS A 101 7.04 14.33 -9.22
C LYS A 101 6.36 13.27 -10.09
N LEU A 102 7.11 12.33 -10.63
CA LEU A 102 6.62 11.25 -11.48
C LEU A 102 6.94 9.90 -10.85
N PRO A 103 6.00 8.94 -10.84
CA PRO A 103 6.28 7.60 -10.33
C PRO A 103 7.37 6.94 -11.20
N VAL A 104 8.34 6.33 -10.55
CA VAL A 104 9.46 5.63 -11.21
C VAL A 104 9.38 4.12 -11.02
N PHE A 105 9.06 3.65 -9.82
CA PHE A 105 8.78 2.24 -9.56
C PHE A 105 7.82 2.07 -8.36
N SER A 106 7.27 0.88 -8.23
CA SER A 106 6.49 0.47 -7.06
C SER A 106 6.62 -1.01 -6.77
N GLY A 107 6.41 -1.37 -5.52
CA GLY A 107 6.30 -2.75 -5.04
C GLY A 107 5.14 -2.87 -4.07
N LEU A 108 4.30 -3.88 -4.28
CA LEU A 108 3.24 -4.29 -3.38
C LEU A 108 3.47 -5.76 -3.02
N TYR A 109 3.38 -6.11 -1.75
CA TYR A 109 3.52 -7.50 -1.32
C TYR A 109 2.36 -7.91 -0.43
N ASP A 110 1.61 -8.90 -0.89
CA ASP A 110 0.64 -9.64 -0.09
C ASP A 110 1.34 -10.85 0.56
N PRO A 111 1.64 -10.80 1.86
CA PRO A 111 2.33 -11.90 2.53
C PRO A 111 1.43 -13.12 2.77
N TYR A 112 0.10 -12.98 2.71
CA TYR A 112 -0.85 -14.09 2.90
C TYR A 112 -0.99 -14.94 1.64
N ALA A 113 -1.05 -14.30 0.48
CA ALA A 113 -1.08 -14.96 -0.82
C ALA A 113 0.32 -15.27 -1.36
N ASN A 114 1.38 -14.70 -0.75
CA ASN A 114 2.75 -14.72 -1.25
C ASN A 114 2.83 -14.15 -2.69
N GLU A 115 2.13 -13.04 -2.91
CA GLU A 115 2.09 -12.35 -4.19
C GLU A 115 2.90 -11.05 -4.14
N MET A 116 3.90 -10.96 -5.01
CA MET A 116 4.77 -9.80 -5.17
C MET A 116 4.46 -9.08 -6.47
N TYR A 117 3.87 -7.91 -6.36
CA TYR A 117 3.58 -7.03 -7.49
C TYR A 117 4.68 -5.98 -7.61
N LEU A 118 5.35 -5.94 -8.75
CA LEU A 118 6.40 -4.97 -9.04
C LEU A 118 6.07 -4.25 -10.35
N ALA A 119 6.26 -2.93 -10.35
CA ALA A 119 6.13 -2.12 -11.56
C ALA A 119 7.29 -1.13 -11.67
N GLU A 120 7.72 -0.88 -12.91
CA GLU A 120 8.70 0.13 -13.24
C GLU A 120 8.20 0.94 -14.43
N ARG A 121 8.41 2.26 -14.36
CA ARG A 121 7.96 3.18 -15.40
C ARG A 121 8.50 2.77 -16.78
N GLY A 122 7.59 2.62 -17.75
CA GLY A 122 7.91 2.21 -19.11
C GLY A 122 8.20 0.73 -19.31
N LYS A 123 8.25 -0.08 -18.22
CA LYS A 123 8.50 -1.53 -18.32
C LYS A 123 7.26 -2.39 -18.01
N GLY A 124 6.19 -1.77 -17.51
CA GLY A 124 4.95 -2.47 -17.13
C GLY A 124 5.01 -3.07 -15.74
N ALA A 125 4.14 -4.03 -15.45
CA ALA A 125 3.99 -4.65 -14.14
C ALA A 125 4.10 -6.18 -14.19
N THR A 126 4.51 -6.76 -13.08
CA THR A 126 4.62 -8.22 -12.88
C THR A 126 3.99 -8.62 -11.55
N CYS A 127 3.48 -9.86 -11.48
CA CYS A 127 3.14 -10.55 -10.25
C CYS A 127 4.03 -11.80 -10.15
N ASN A 128 4.80 -11.92 -9.07
CA ASN A 128 5.78 -13.00 -8.89
C ASN A 128 6.71 -13.22 -10.11
N GLY A 129 7.06 -12.12 -10.80
CA GLY A 129 7.91 -12.15 -12.01
C GLY A 129 7.14 -12.37 -13.32
N GLU A 130 5.91 -12.85 -13.29
CA GLU A 130 5.06 -13.01 -14.45
C GLU A 130 4.42 -11.68 -14.86
N ARG A 131 4.45 -11.35 -16.15
CA ARG A 131 3.90 -10.09 -16.65
C ARG A 131 2.38 -10.04 -16.49
N ILE A 132 1.88 -8.98 -15.91
CA ILE A 132 0.45 -8.73 -15.75
C ILE A 132 0.00 -7.51 -16.55
N ARG A 133 -1.29 -7.48 -16.88
CA ARG A 133 -1.98 -6.35 -17.52
C ARG A 133 -3.45 -6.34 -17.08
N VAL A 134 -4.10 -5.19 -17.23
CA VAL A 134 -5.55 -5.07 -17.03
C VAL A 134 -6.30 -5.96 -18.01
N SER A 135 -7.49 -6.44 -17.62
CA SER A 135 -8.38 -7.19 -18.51
C SER A 135 -9.04 -6.27 -19.54
N ASP A 136 -9.47 -6.84 -20.68
CA ASP A 136 -10.32 -6.17 -21.70
C ASP A 136 -11.81 -6.36 -21.39
N THR A 137 -12.16 -6.54 -20.11
CA THR A 137 -13.55 -6.80 -19.71
C THR A 137 -14.35 -5.51 -19.76
N SER A 138 -15.49 -5.54 -20.43
CA SER A 138 -16.44 -4.43 -20.45
C SER A 138 -17.11 -4.24 -19.09
N LEU A 139 -17.63 -3.03 -18.83
CA LEU A 139 -18.19 -2.67 -17.52
C LEU A 139 -19.35 -3.61 -17.10
N ASP A 140 -20.19 -4.02 -18.05
CA ASP A 140 -21.32 -4.93 -17.83
C ASP A 140 -20.93 -6.38 -17.46
N LYS A 141 -19.63 -6.70 -17.53
CA LYS A 141 -19.07 -8.01 -17.16
C LYS A 141 -17.97 -7.90 -16.11
N ALA A 142 -17.71 -6.70 -15.61
CA ALA A 142 -16.64 -6.45 -14.67
C ALA A 142 -17.02 -6.83 -13.23
N LEU A 143 -16.07 -7.38 -12.49
CA LEU A 143 -16.14 -7.42 -11.02
C LEU A 143 -15.61 -6.09 -10.49
N ILE A 144 -16.43 -5.36 -9.73
CA ILE A 144 -16.08 -4.05 -9.20
C ILE A 144 -16.02 -4.11 -7.68
N GLY A 145 -14.88 -3.71 -7.12
CA GLY A 145 -14.71 -3.47 -5.69
C GLY A 145 -14.90 -2.00 -5.35
N PHE A 146 -15.58 -1.73 -4.24
CA PHE A 146 -15.70 -0.39 -3.67
C PHE A 146 -15.01 -0.33 -2.32
N GLY A 147 -14.10 0.63 -2.17
CA GLY A 147 -13.54 1.03 -0.90
C GLY A 147 -14.14 2.35 -0.42
N SER A 148 -14.22 2.56 0.88
CA SER A 148 -14.56 3.84 1.47
C SER A 148 -13.64 4.15 2.64
N ALA A 149 -13.33 5.44 2.85
CA ALA A 149 -12.59 5.91 4.01
C ALA A 149 -13.60 6.47 5.03
N PRO A 150 -13.97 5.70 6.07
CA PRO A 150 -15.06 6.06 6.98
C PRO A 150 -14.71 7.24 7.92
N TYR A 151 -13.49 7.75 7.87
CA TYR A 151 -13.01 8.92 8.61
C TYR A 151 -13.11 10.23 7.81
N TYR A 152 -13.57 10.19 6.54
CA TYR A 152 -13.81 11.38 5.70
C TYR A 152 -15.30 11.49 5.36
N GLU A 153 -16.05 12.26 6.14
CA GLU A 153 -17.51 12.40 5.96
C GLU A 153 -17.88 12.96 4.58
N GLU A 154 -17.06 13.84 4.01
CA GLU A 154 -17.25 14.41 2.68
C GLU A 154 -17.24 13.36 1.57
N LEU A 155 -16.60 12.21 1.79
CA LEU A 155 -16.55 11.12 0.79
C LEU A 155 -17.79 10.22 0.82
N PHE A 156 -18.61 10.25 1.88
CA PHE A 156 -19.79 9.37 1.98
C PHE A 156 -20.79 9.61 0.84
N SER A 157 -21.11 10.89 0.59
CA SER A 157 -22.07 11.26 -0.46
C SER A 157 -21.52 10.94 -1.85
N LEU A 158 -20.20 11.09 -2.06
CA LEU A 158 -19.52 10.75 -3.31
C LEU A 158 -19.55 9.23 -3.54
N THR A 159 -19.17 8.44 -2.54
CA THR A 159 -19.20 6.97 -2.60
C THR A 159 -20.62 6.48 -2.90
N GLY A 160 -21.62 6.95 -2.17
CA GLY A 160 -23.02 6.57 -2.38
C GLY A 160 -23.52 6.88 -3.80
N ARG A 161 -23.23 8.07 -4.33
CA ARG A 161 -23.57 8.44 -5.73
C ARG A 161 -22.85 7.58 -6.74
N THR A 162 -21.56 7.31 -6.53
CA THR A 162 -20.78 6.47 -7.45
C THR A 162 -21.35 5.05 -7.52
N VAL A 163 -21.63 4.45 -6.37
CA VAL A 163 -22.26 3.11 -6.30
C VAL A 163 -23.61 3.11 -7.01
N SER A 164 -24.50 4.07 -6.68
CA SER A 164 -25.84 4.17 -7.27
C SER A 164 -25.80 4.38 -8.80
N THR A 165 -24.76 5.03 -9.31
CA THR A 165 -24.59 5.28 -10.76
C THR A 165 -24.06 4.06 -11.48
N LEU A 166 -23.22 3.25 -10.82
CA LEU A 166 -22.59 2.09 -11.45
C LEU A 166 -23.45 0.83 -11.36
N LEU A 167 -24.17 0.59 -10.26
CA LEU A 167 -25.01 -0.60 -10.07
C LEU A 167 -25.93 -0.95 -11.24
N PRO A 168 -26.61 0.01 -11.92
CA PRO A 168 -27.46 -0.31 -13.07
C PRO A 168 -26.69 -0.68 -14.34
N LYS A 169 -25.35 -0.57 -14.34
CA LYS A 169 -24.47 -0.76 -15.51
C LYS A 169 -23.63 -2.03 -15.47
N ILE A 170 -23.71 -2.76 -14.35
CA ILE A 170 -22.93 -3.98 -14.08
C ILE A 170 -23.84 -5.18 -13.85
#